data_f7fbf4787cb621b1fc65efab8d0b9e96
#
_entry.id   f7fbf4787cb621b1fc65efab8d0b9e96
#
_cell.length_a   1.000
_cell.length_b   1.000
_cell.length_c   1.000
_cell.angle_alpha   90.00
_cell.angle_beta   90.00
_cell.angle_gamma   90.00
#
_symmetry.space_group_name_H-M   'P 1'
#
loop_
_entity.id
_entity.type
_entity.pdbx_description
1 polymer ?
#
loop_
_entity_poly.entity_id
_entity_poly.type
_entity_poly.pdbx_seq_one_letter_code
_entity_poly.pdbx_strand_id
1 'polypeptide(L)'
;MAVSLDDIKKLREQLGTGMVDTKNALEEAGGDVEKATEILRLKGAKGNAKRADRSTSEGLVAAHEGDGVAYLIELACETDFVAKNEKFVKLADDVLAAVVAAGVESVDAAMAAPAGSGTVAGMIDDQAAIIGEKVELRRVAKLTGEHFAIYLHKTNKDLPPQVGVVVAYSGSDAETARSVAQHISFADPQYLSKDDVPAEAVEAERRIVEEISRGEGKPDAALPKIVEGRLGAFFKQVALLEQDYARDNKLQIKAVLDQAGLSVNGFARFRVGS
;
A
#
# COMPACT_ATOMS: atom_id res chain seq x y z
N MET A 1 -4.17 44.30 17.72
CA MET A 1 -4.64 44.85 16.41
C MET A 1 -5.85 44.05 15.99
N ALA A 2 -6.83 44.67 15.30
CA ALA A 2 -7.97 43.92 14.78
C ALA A 2 -7.48 43.00 13.64
N VAL A 3 -7.79 41.73 13.71
CA VAL A 3 -7.45 40.74 12.68
C VAL A 3 -8.28 41.06 11.43
N SER A 4 -7.63 41.26 10.28
CA SER A 4 -8.31 41.57 9.04
C SER A 4 -8.89 40.29 8.38
N LEU A 5 -9.97 40.46 7.61
CA LEU A 5 -10.52 39.34 6.83
C LEU A 5 -9.53 38.84 5.77
N ASP A 6 -8.66 39.72 5.28
CA ASP A 6 -7.65 39.34 4.27
C ASP A 6 -6.53 38.48 4.89
N ASP A 7 -6.12 38.78 6.13
CA ASP A 7 -5.13 37.94 6.84
C ASP A 7 -5.71 36.56 7.15
N ILE A 8 -7.00 36.49 7.54
CA ILE A 8 -7.69 35.22 7.75
C ILE A 8 -7.75 34.41 6.46
N LYS A 9 -8.11 35.03 5.33
CA LYS A 9 -8.18 34.35 4.03
C LYS A 9 -6.81 33.83 3.60
N LYS A 10 -5.79 34.66 3.66
CA LYS A 10 -4.42 34.30 3.28
C LYS A 10 -3.90 33.12 4.09
N LEU A 11 -4.00 33.20 5.42
CA LEU A 11 -3.50 32.14 6.30
C LEU A 11 -4.32 30.84 6.13
N ARG A 12 -5.64 30.97 5.96
CA ARG A 12 -6.52 29.83 5.65
C ARG A 12 -6.13 29.15 4.33
N GLU A 13 -5.85 29.91 3.28
CA GLU A 13 -5.44 29.37 1.96
C GLU A 13 -4.07 28.68 2.04
N GLN A 14 -3.13 29.26 2.79
CA GLN A 14 -1.80 28.68 2.99
C GLN A 14 -1.86 27.36 3.76
N LEU A 15 -2.62 27.31 4.85
CA LEU A 15 -2.66 26.17 5.75
C LEU A 15 -3.82 25.21 5.50
N GLY A 16 -4.81 25.60 4.67
CA GLY A 16 -6.00 24.82 4.40
C GLY A 16 -6.97 24.66 5.57
N THR A 17 -6.80 25.45 6.66
CA THR A 17 -7.56 25.37 7.90
C THR A 17 -8.95 25.98 7.79
N GLY A 18 -9.84 25.65 8.75
CA GLY A 18 -11.20 26.23 8.79
C GLY A 18 -11.17 27.73 9.08
N MET A 19 -12.13 28.51 8.51
CA MET A 19 -12.23 29.96 8.70
C MET A 19 -12.28 30.37 10.18
N VAL A 20 -13.06 29.65 10.98
CA VAL A 20 -13.23 29.94 12.41
C VAL A 20 -11.95 29.67 13.19
N ASP A 21 -11.29 28.55 12.90
CA ASP A 21 -10.04 28.17 13.55
C ASP A 21 -8.91 29.14 13.22
N THR A 22 -8.80 29.54 11.96
CA THR A 22 -7.84 30.54 11.51
C THR A 22 -8.06 31.90 12.17
N LYS A 23 -9.33 32.34 12.24
CA LYS A 23 -9.69 33.57 12.91
C LYS A 23 -9.29 33.54 14.39
N ASN A 24 -9.70 32.49 15.11
CA ASN A 24 -9.43 32.35 16.53
C ASN A 24 -7.92 32.30 16.81
N ALA A 25 -7.15 31.59 15.99
CA ALA A 25 -5.69 31.53 16.14
C ALA A 25 -5.03 32.89 15.91
N LEU A 26 -5.46 33.65 14.91
CA LEU A 26 -4.96 35.01 14.68
C LEU A 26 -5.35 35.97 15.80
N GLU A 27 -6.55 35.86 16.34
CA GLU A 27 -6.98 36.66 17.51
C GLU A 27 -6.13 36.34 18.76
N GLU A 28 -5.93 35.04 19.04
CA GLU A 28 -5.09 34.55 20.14
C GLU A 28 -3.62 34.99 19.98
N ALA A 29 -3.12 35.00 18.74
CA ALA A 29 -1.78 35.46 18.40
C ALA A 29 -1.62 36.99 18.36
N GLY A 30 -2.70 37.77 18.60
CA GLY A 30 -2.69 39.22 18.50
C GLY A 30 -2.42 39.75 17.07
N GLY A 31 -2.73 38.98 16.05
CA GLY A 31 -2.50 39.27 14.61
C GLY A 31 -1.14 38.82 14.09
N ASP A 32 -0.32 38.17 14.91
CA ASP A 32 0.98 37.59 14.49
C ASP A 32 0.72 36.27 13.71
N VAL A 33 1.07 36.29 12.44
CA VAL A 33 0.82 35.15 11.51
C VAL A 33 1.68 33.93 11.87
N GLU A 34 2.92 34.10 12.30
CA GLU A 34 3.82 33.02 12.69
C GLU A 34 3.31 32.30 13.94
N LYS A 35 2.93 33.06 14.95
CA LYS A 35 2.30 32.49 16.17
C LYS A 35 0.95 31.86 15.91
N ALA A 36 0.11 32.46 15.04
CA ALA A 36 -1.15 31.85 14.64
C ALA A 36 -0.95 30.51 13.92
N THR A 37 0.08 30.41 13.08
CA THR A 37 0.48 29.17 12.43
C THR A 37 0.88 28.10 13.44
N GLU A 38 1.67 28.47 14.45
CA GLU A 38 2.07 27.54 15.52
C GLU A 38 0.87 27.05 16.32
N ILE A 39 -0.04 27.95 16.70
CA ILE A 39 -1.30 27.59 17.40
C ILE A 39 -2.13 26.62 16.57
N LEU A 40 -2.27 26.85 15.26
CA LEU A 40 -3.01 25.97 14.38
C LEU A 40 -2.38 24.59 14.23
N ARG A 41 -1.06 24.53 14.12
CA ARG A 41 -0.30 23.26 14.10
C ARG A 41 -0.45 22.47 15.39
N LEU A 42 -0.32 23.12 16.54
CA LEU A 42 -0.52 22.48 17.85
C LEU A 42 -1.95 21.96 18.02
N LYS A 43 -2.94 22.72 17.54
CA LYS A 43 -4.34 22.29 17.55
C LYS A 43 -4.56 21.08 16.64
N GLY A 44 -3.95 21.09 15.45
CA GLY A 44 -3.96 19.97 14.51
C GLY A 44 -3.35 18.70 15.11
N ALA A 45 -2.17 18.80 15.70
CA ALA A 45 -1.48 17.71 16.38
C ALA A 45 -2.33 17.08 17.50
N LYS A 46 -2.98 17.91 18.35
CA LYS A 46 -3.92 17.41 19.37
C LYS A 46 -5.12 16.71 18.75
N GLY A 47 -5.60 17.18 17.60
CA GLY A 47 -6.68 16.53 16.84
C GLY A 47 -6.25 15.17 16.30
N ASN A 48 -5.05 15.07 15.73
CA ASN A 48 -4.47 13.82 15.22
C ASN A 48 -4.29 12.79 16.34
N ALA A 49 -3.75 13.22 17.50
CA ALA A 49 -3.60 12.34 18.67
C ALA A 49 -4.93 11.74 19.14
N LYS A 50 -6.02 12.51 19.11
CA LYS A 50 -7.37 12.00 19.46
C LYS A 50 -7.93 11.01 18.43
N ARG A 51 -7.40 10.99 17.21
CA ARG A 51 -7.82 10.09 16.13
C ARG A 51 -6.90 8.89 15.96
N ALA A 52 -5.83 8.79 16.75
CA ALA A 52 -4.80 7.75 16.61
C ALA A 52 -5.38 6.33 16.63
N ASP A 53 -6.40 6.09 17.45
CA ASP A 53 -7.02 4.76 17.60
C ASP A 53 -8.13 4.46 16.57
N ARG A 54 -8.41 5.40 15.65
CA ARG A 54 -9.42 5.16 14.61
C ARG A 54 -8.89 4.23 13.53
N SER A 55 -9.76 3.40 12.97
CA SER A 55 -9.42 2.53 11.84
C SER A 55 -9.38 3.30 10.53
N THR A 56 -8.45 2.94 9.66
CA THR A 56 -8.32 3.48 8.31
C THR A 56 -8.51 2.33 7.32
N SER A 57 -9.72 2.14 6.84
CA SER A 57 -10.11 1.05 5.93
C SER A 57 -10.12 1.47 4.46
N GLU A 58 -10.04 2.77 4.20
CA GLU A 58 -10.06 3.37 2.88
C GLU A 58 -8.68 3.97 2.54
N GLY A 59 -8.51 4.44 1.30
CA GLY A 59 -7.25 5.03 0.86
C GLY A 59 -6.92 4.75 -0.59
N LEU A 60 -5.64 4.77 -0.90
CA LEU A 60 -5.12 4.46 -2.22
C LEU A 60 -3.74 3.79 -2.18
N VAL A 61 -3.38 3.18 -3.28
CA VAL A 61 -2.01 2.74 -3.58
C VAL A 61 -1.42 3.60 -4.69
N ALA A 62 -0.14 3.90 -4.58
CA ALA A 62 0.62 4.60 -5.60
C ALA A 62 1.95 3.89 -5.84
N ALA A 63 2.43 3.91 -7.09
CA ALA A 63 3.67 3.23 -7.48
C ALA A 63 4.51 4.12 -8.39
N HIS A 64 5.82 3.92 -8.34
CA HIS A 64 6.81 4.58 -9.18
C HIS A 64 7.88 3.59 -9.61
N GLU A 65 8.38 3.73 -10.84
CA GLU A 65 9.54 2.99 -11.33
C GLU A 65 10.57 3.94 -11.95
N GLY A 66 11.84 3.62 -11.79
CA GLY A 66 12.96 4.35 -12.37
C GLY A 66 14.30 3.84 -11.86
N ASP A 67 15.34 3.97 -12.68
CA ASP A 67 16.75 3.70 -12.31
C ASP A 67 17.00 2.31 -11.67
N GLY A 68 16.32 1.27 -12.17
CA GLY A 68 16.50 -0.10 -11.68
C GLY A 68 15.81 -0.37 -10.33
N VAL A 69 14.90 0.51 -9.91
CA VAL A 69 14.09 0.35 -8.69
C VAL A 69 12.63 0.66 -8.96
N ALA A 70 11.73 0.01 -8.22
CA ALA A 70 10.32 0.37 -8.19
C ALA A 70 9.82 0.43 -6.76
N TYR A 71 8.86 1.32 -6.54
CA TYR A 71 8.25 1.56 -5.24
C TYR A 71 6.75 1.36 -5.32
N LEU A 72 6.17 0.85 -4.25
CA LEU A 72 4.74 0.76 -4.02
C LEU A 72 4.44 1.26 -2.62
N ILE A 73 3.49 2.17 -2.48
CA ILE A 73 3.03 2.65 -1.18
C ILE A 73 1.52 2.46 -1.02
N GLU A 74 1.06 2.36 0.21
CA GLU A 74 -0.34 2.47 0.60
C GLU A 74 -0.49 3.65 1.57
N LEU A 75 -1.29 4.63 1.15
CA LEU A 75 -1.74 5.72 2.01
C LEU A 75 -3.22 5.48 2.37
N ALA A 76 -3.49 5.35 3.67
CA ALA A 76 -4.80 4.99 4.20
C ALA A 76 -5.49 6.17 4.89
N CYS A 77 -6.83 6.20 4.83
CA CYS A 77 -7.70 7.17 5.50
C CYS A 77 -8.97 6.49 6.03
N GLU A 78 -9.83 7.23 6.75
CA GLU A 78 -11.03 6.66 7.38
C GLU A 78 -12.16 6.41 6.37
N THR A 79 -12.37 7.32 5.39
CA THR A 79 -13.52 7.27 4.48
C THR A 79 -13.16 7.33 3.00
N ASP A 80 -14.05 6.78 2.16
CA ASP A 80 -13.96 6.87 0.70
C ASP A 80 -14.10 8.32 0.18
N PHE A 81 -14.80 9.20 0.92
CA PHE A 81 -14.88 10.62 0.60
C PHE A 81 -13.51 11.29 0.60
N VAL A 82 -12.66 10.94 1.57
CA VAL A 82 -11.27 11.42 1.64
C VAL A 82 -10.43 10.75 0.59
N ALA A 83 -10.55 9.42 0.42
CA ALA A 83 -9.74 8.67 -0.56
C ALA A 83 -9.85 9.22 -1.99
N LYS A 84 -11.02 9.73 -2.40
CA LYS A 84 -11.25 10.33 -3.73
C LYS A 84 -10.96 11.84 -3.83
N ASN A 85 -10.60 12.48 -2.71
CA ASN A 85 -10.29 13.91 -2.69
C ASN A 85 -8.95 14.17 -3.38
N GLU A 86 -8.91 15.15 -4.29
CA GLU A 86 -7.70 15.51 -5.05
C GLU A 86 -6.51 15.89 -4.15
N LYS A 87 -6.75 16.51 -2.98
CA LYS A 87 -5.69 16.83 -2.02
C LYS A 87 -5.09 15.58 -1.38
N PHE A 88 -5.92 14.56 -1.13
CA PHE A 88 -5.43 13.28 -0.61
C PHE A 88 -4.63 12.50 -1.67
N VAL A 89 -5.12 12.49 -2.91
CA VAL A 89 -4.37 11.89 -4.04
C VAL A 89 -3.03 12.59 -4.22
N LYS A 90 -3.02 13.94 -4.20
CA LYS A 90 -1.77 14.69 -4.29
C LYS A 90 -0.85 14.42 -3.11
N LEU A 91 -1.36 14.29 -1.89
CA LEU A 91 -0.55 13.91 -0.73
C LEU A 91 0.15 12.57 -0.95
N ALA A 92 -0.55 11.57 -1.51
CA ALA A 92 0.05 10.28 -1.82
C ALA A 92 1.17 10.39 -2.86
N ASP A 93 0.99 11.21 -3.90
CA ASP A 93 2.03 11.47 -4.89
C ASP A 93 3.26 12.16 -4.26
N ASP A 94 3.04 13.15 -3.39
CA ASP A 94 4.11 13.88 -2.70
C ASP A 94 4.87 12.95 -1.71
N VAL A 95 4.15 12.08 -0.98
CA VAL A 95 4.73 11.05 -0.11
C VAL A 95 5.55 10.06 -0.92
N LEU A 96 5.01 9.54 -2.03
CA LEU A 96 5.72 8.62 -2.90
C LEU A 96 7.00 9.24 -3.45
N ALA A 97 6.93 10.49 -3.91
CA ALA A 97 8.11 11.21 -4.41
C ALA A 97 9.20 11.36 -3.33
N ALA A 98 8.83 11.65 -2.09
CA ALA A 98 9.77 11.73 -0.98
C ALA A 98 10.39 10.37 -0.63
N VAL A 99 9.59 9.29 -0.64
CA VAL A 99 10.06 7.91 -0.42
C VAL A 99 11.06 7.50 -1.50
N VAL A 100 10.76 7.79 -2.77
CA VAL A 100 11.65 7.53 -3.91
C VAL A 100 12.96 8.31 -3.77
N ALA A 101 12.88 9.61 -3.49
CA ALA A 101 14.06 10.48 -3.35
C ALA A 101 14.96 10.04 -2.19
N ALA A 102 14.37 9.55 -1.09
CA ALA A 102 15.12 9.04 0.06
C ALA A 102 15.64 7.61 -0.14
N GLY A 103 15.13 6.86 -1.12
CA GLY A 103 15.56 5.50 -1.41
C GLY A 103 15.22 4.46 -0.35
N VAL A 104 14.26 4.75 0.53
CA VAL A 104 13.89 3.94 1.70
C VAL A 104 12.87 2.84 1.38
N GLU A 105 12.83 1.79 2.21
CA GLU A 105 12.01 0.61 1.99
C GLU A 105 11.11 0.22 3.18
N SER A 106 11.17 0.97 4.28
CA SER A 106 10.32 0.75 5.44
C SER A 106 9.47 1.97 5.76
N VAL A 107 8.35 1.76 6.42
CA VAL A 107 7.44 2.85 6.85
C VAL A 107 8.15 3.81 7.78
N ASP A 108 8.90 3.31 8.77
CA ASP A 108 9.59 4.15 9.75
C ASP A 108 10.63 5.07 9.08
N ALA A 109 11.41 4.51 8.13
CA ALA A 109 12.38 5.29 7.38
C ALA A 109 11.69 6.28 6.43
N ALA A 110 10.58 5.90 5.82
CA ALA A 110 9.78 6.76 4.97
C ALA A 110 9.18 7.94 5.75
N MET A 111 8.64 7.70 6.94
CA MET A 111 8.08 8.76 7.80
C MET A 111 9.12 9.78 8.24
N ALA A 112 10.38 9.35 8.42
CA ALA A 112 11.51 10.23 8.75
C ALA A 112 12.13 10.92 7.53
N ALA A 113 11.78 10.52 6.31
CA ALA A 113 12.37 11.05 5.08
C ALA A 113 12.05 12.54 4.90
N PRO A 114 13.01 13.33 4.36
CA PRO A 114 12.79 14.73 4.06
C PRO A 114 11.66 14.95 3.05
N ALA A 115 10.77 15.89 3.34
CA ALA A 115 9.67 16.28 2.48
C ALA A 115 9.39 17.77 2.60
N GLY A 116 9.67 18.54 1.54
CA GLY A 116 9.59 20.00 1.57
C GLY A 116 10.49 20.59 2.64
N SER A 117 9.92 21.38 3.56
CA SER A 117 10.65 21.98 4.69
C SER A 117 10.64 21.11 5.96
N GLY A 118 10.09 19.90 5.91
CA GLY A 118 9.92 19.00 7.04
C GLY A 118 10.20 17.55 6.69
N THR A 119 9.36 16.67 7.20
CA THR A 119 9.40 15.22 6.95
C THR A 119 8.08 14.73 6.37
N VAL A 120 8.08 13.51 5.84
CA VAL A 120 6.85 12.80 5.39
C VAL A 120 5.83 12.73 6.54
N ALA A 121 6.28 12.42 7.77
CA ALA A 121 5.40 12.42 8.94
C ALA A 121 4.73 13.78 9.13
N GLY A 122 5.50 14.87 9.10
CA GLY A 122 4.96 16.23 9.24
C GLY A 122 3.98 16.58 8.12
N MET A 123 4.27 16.17 6.86
CA MET A 123 3.40 16.39 5.72
C MET A 123 2.04 15.65 5.90
N ILE A 124 2.07 14.41 6.34
CA ILE A 124 0.86 13.61 6.61
C ILE A 124 0.07 14.24 7.77
N ASP A 125 0.73 14.61 8.85
CA ASP A 125 0.09 15.22 10.02
C ASP A 125 -0.58 16.56 9.71
N ASP A 126 0.06 17.41 8.93
CA ASP A 126 -0.50 18.68 8.48
C ASP A 126 -1.76 18.47 7.65
N GLN A 127 -1.76 17.49 6.72
CA GLN A 127 -2.93 17.17 5.90
C GLN A 127 -4.03 16.49 6.70
N ALA A 128 -3.71 15.56 7.60
CA ALA A 128 -4.67 14.91 8.49
C ALA A 128 -5.41 15.92 9.39
N ALA A 129 -4.69 16.96 9.85
CA ALA A 129 -5.28 18.04 10.62
C ALA A 129 -6.31 18.86 9.82
N ILE A 130 -6.03 19.11 8.53
CA ILE A 130 -6.91 19.83 7.60
C ILE A 130 -8.12 18.98 7.22
N ILE A 131 -7.89 17.72 6.87
CA ILE A 131 -8.92 16.77 6.43
C ILE A 131 -9.87 16.44 7.60
N GLY A 132 -9.34 16.34 8.82
CA GLY A 132 -10.11 15.97 10.01
C GLY A 132 -10.29 14.46 10.18
N GLU A 133 -9.58 13.66 9.42
CA GLU A 133 -9.51 12.19 9.52
C GLU A 133 -8.10 11.73 9.88
N LYS A 134 -7.99 10.49 10.37
CA LYS A 134 -6.72 9.81 10.47
C LYS A 134 -6.21 9.48 9.08
N VAL A 135 -4.96 9.82 8.82
CA VAL A 135 -4.22 9.45 7.61
C VAL A 135 -2.94 8.76 8.03
N GLU A 136 -2.61 7.65 7.40
CA GLU A 136 -1.39 6.90 7.70
C GLU A 136 -0.73 6.32 6.45
N LEU A 137 0.60 6.41 6.39
CA LEU A 137 1.39 5.61 5.46
C LEU A 137 1.50 4.20 6.05
N ARG A 138 0.71 3.26 5.49
CA ARG A 138 0.55 1.92 6.06
C ARG A 138 1.63 0.97 5.62
N ARG A 139 1.99 1.02 4.33
CA ARG A 139 2.97 0.09 3.75
C ARG A 139 3.85 0.81 2.74
N VAL A 140 5.08 0.36 2.68
CA VAL A 140 6.08 0.75 1.68
C VAL A 140 6.76 -0.52 1.21
N ALA A 141 6.92 -0.68 -0.10
CA ALA A 141 7.75 -1.71 -0.69
C ALA A 141 8.69 -1.09 -1.71
N LYS A 142 9.91 -1.61 -1.77
CA LYS A 142 10.93 -1.30 -2.77
C LYS A 142 11.39 -2.59 -3.40
N LEU A 143 11.38 -2.64 -4.72
CA LEU A 143 11.95 -3.74 -5.50
C LEU A 143 13.09 -3.22 -6.34
N THR A 144 14.11 -4.05 -6.51
CA THR A 144 15.22 -3.83 -7.45
C THR A 144 15.11 -4.83 -8.58
N GLY A 145 15.43 -4.43 -9.79
CA GLY A 145 15.33 -5.31 -10.94
C GLY A 145 15.75 -4.66 -12.25
N GLU A 146 15.77 -5.45 -13.30
CA GLU A 146 16.09 -5.00 -14.65
C GLU A 146 14.88 -4.29 -15.28
N HIS A 147 13.70 -4.88 -15.11
CA HIS A 147 12.43 -4.37 -15.61
C HIS A 147 11.35 -4.49 -14.55
N PHE A 148 10.32 -3.65 -14.68
CA PHE A 148 9.17 -3.67 -13.79
C PHE A 148 7.86 -3.72 -14.58
N ALA A 149 6.87 -4.44 -14.05
CA ALA A 149 5.50 -4.38 -14.50
C ALA A 149 4.62 -3.86 -13.36
N ILE A 150 4.07 -2.67 -13.53
CA ILE A 150 3.17 -2.05 -12.56
C ILE A 150 1.73 -2.23 -13.02
N TYR A 151 0.88 -2.67 -12.10
CA TYR A 151 -0.55 -2.74 -12.30
C TYR A 151 -1.30 -2.12 -11.12
N LEU A 152 -2.04 -1.05 -11.41
CA LEU A 152 -2.88 -0.35 -10.44
C LEU A 152 -4.35 -0.60 -10.82
N HIS A 153 -5.10 -1.20 -9.91
CA HIS A 153 -6.50 -1.58 -10.11
C HIS A 153 -7.45 -0.71 -9.29
N LYS A 154 -8.45 -0.16 -9.96
CA LYS A 154 -9.56 0.55 -9.33
C LYS A 154 -10.70 -0.43 -9.08
N THR A 155 -11.07 -0.62 -7.82
CA THR A 155 -12.23 -1.46 -7.45
C THR A 155 -13.56 -0.75 -7.73
N ASN A 156 -13.52 0.59 -7.80
CA ASN A 156 -14.63 1.45 -8.18
C ASN A 156 -14.09 2.56 -9.11
N LYS A 157 -14.86 2.92 -10.15
CA LYS A 157 -14.47 3.95 -11.13
C LYS A 157 -14.24 5.35 -10.52
N ASP A 158 -14.92 5.65 -9.41
CA ASP A 158 -14.89 6.94 -8.74
C ASP A 158 -13.77 7.04 -7.68
N LEU A 159 -13.09 5.92 -7.39
CA LEU A 159 -11.98 5.85 -6.44
C LEU A 159 -10.63 5.83 -7.16
N PRO A 160 -9.56 6.31 -6.50
CA PRO A 160 -8.20 6.05 -6.95
C PRO A 160 -7.90 4.54 -6.92
N PRO A 161 -6.74 4.07 -7.42
CA PRO A 161 -6.36 2.66 -7.34
C PRO A 161 -6.31 2.17 -5.89
N GLN A 162 -7.00 1.05 -5.62
CA GLN A 162 -7.06 0.43 -4.29
C GLN A 162 -6.28 -0.90 -4.20
N VAL A 163 -5.89 -1.45 -5.35
CA VAL A 163 -4.96 -2.58 -5.42
C VAL A 163 -3.79 -2.20 -6.30
N GLY A 164 -2.58 -2.33 -5.78
CA GLY A 164 -1.35 -2.09 -6.52
C GLY A 164 -0.47 -3.32 -6.53
N VAL A 165 0.15 -3.58 -7.67
CA VAL A 165 1.12 -4.64 -7.87
C VAL A 165 2.33 -4.09 -8.60
N VAL A 166 3.50 -4.45 -8.11
CA VAL A 166 4.78 -4.27 -8.79
C VAL A 166 5.44 -5.63 -8.93
N VAL A 167 5.87 -5.97 -10.14
CA VAL A 167 6.62 -7.20 -10.44
C VAL A 167 7.97 -6.80 -10.98
N ALA A 168 9.04 -7.23 -10.34
CA ALA A 168 10.41 -7.14 -10.87
C ALA A 168 10.70 -8.38 -11.71
N TYR A 169 11.15 -8.19 -12.95
CA TYR A 169 11.38 -9.30 -13.87
C TYR A 169 12.57 -9.07 -14.79
N SER A 170 13.09 -10.14 -15.37
CA SER A 170 14.09 -10.16 -16.45
C SER A 170 13.48 -10.77 -17.70
N GLY A 171 13.95 -10.33 -18.87
CA GLY A 171 13.44 -10.71 -20.17
C GLY A 171 12.70 -9.56 -20.86
N SER A 172 12.21 -9.76 -22.09
CA SER A 172 11.75 -8.68 -22.96
C SER A 172 10.22 -8.61 -23.18
N ASP A 173 9.45 -9.62 -22.74
CA ASP A 173 7.99 -9.65 -22.95
C ASP A 173 7.24 -8.89 -21.85
N ALA A 174 7.17 -7.57 -22.00
CA ALA A 174 6.47 -6.68 -21.07
C ALA A 174 4.96 -6.93 -21.02
N GLU A 175 4.34 -7.44 -22.10
CA GLU A 175 2.91 -7.73 -22.12
C GLU A 175 2.58 -8.92 -21.20
N THR A 176 3.37 -10.00 -21.30
CA THR A 176 3.23 -11.15 -20.39
C THR A 176 3.54 -10.75 -18.95
N ALA A 177 4.59 -9.95 -18.68
CA ALA A 177 4.90 -9.46 -17.35
C ALA A 177 3.73 -8.64 -16.74
N ARG A 178 3.12 -7.74 -17.53
CA ARG A 178 1.93 -7.00 -17.12
C ARG A 178 0.73 -7.92 -16.85
N SER A 179 0.55 -8.95 -17.64
CA SER A 179 -0.51 -9.94 -17.44
C SER A 179 -0.33 -10.74 -16.15
N VAL A 180 0.91 -11.06 -15.78
CA VAL A 180 1.25 -11.68 -14.49
C VAL A 180 0.97 -10.71 -13.34
N ALA A 181 1.28 -9.40 -13.47
CA ALA A 181 0.92 -8.41 -12.46
C ALA A 181 -0.61 -8.31 -12.28
N GLN A 182 -1.39 -8.41 -13.36
CA GLN A 182 -2.85 -8.49 -13.29
C GLN A 182 -3.31 -9.75 -12.55
N HIS A 183 -2.70 -10.90 -12.84
CA HIS A 183 -2.99 -12.15 -12.12
C HIS A 183 -2.73 -11.99 -10.62
N ILE A 184 -1.56 -11.47 -10.23
CA ILE A 184 -1.21 -11.24 -8.82
C ILE A 184 -2.24 -10.33 -8.11
N SER A 185 -2.77 -9.34 -8.80
CA SER A 185 -3.69 -8.37 -8.20
C SER A 185 -4.94 -9.03 -7.59
N PHE A 186 -5.40 -10.14 -8.19
CA PHE A 186 -6.60 -10.83 -7.73
C PHE A 186 -6.30 -12.16 -7.04
N ALA A 187 -5.27 -12.91 -7.48
CA ALA A 187 -4.94 -14.24 -6.96
C ALA A 187 -4.23 -14.20 -5.59
N ASP A 188 -3.70 -13.03 -5.22
CA ASP A 188 -3.09 -12.75 -3.92
C ASP A 188 -2.05 -13.76 -3.45
N PRO A 189 -1.05 -14.13 -4.27
CA PRO A 189 0.02 -15.01 -3.81
C PRO A 189 0.82 -14.34 -2.70
N GLN A 190 1.24 -15.15 -1.73
CA GLN A 190 2.03 -14.69 -0.60
C GLN A 190 3.54 -14.86 -0.85
N TYR A 191 3.90 -15.81 -1.70
CA TYR A 191 5.28 -16.21 -2.00
C TYR A 191 5.49 -16.29 -3.50
N LEU A 192 6.73 -16.13 -3.95
CA LEU A 192 7.07 -16.30 -5.36
C LEU A 192 6.99 -17.77 -5.77
N SER A 193 7.65 -18.65 -5.04
CA SER A 193 7.71 -20.09 -5.29
C SER A 193 7.29 -20.89 -4.06
N LYS A 194 7.05 -22.18 -4.22
CA LYS A 194 6.81 -23.09 -3.09
C LYS A 194 8.02 -23.21 -2.16
N ASP A 195 9.22 -22.98 -2.68
CA ASP A 195 10.46 -23.09 -1.90
C ASP A 195 10.64 -21.87 -0.97
N ASP A 196 9.91 -20.76 -1.22
CA ASP A 196 9.90 -19.57 -0.37
C ASP A 196 8.88 -19.67 0.78
N VAL A 197 8.03 -20.71 0.77
CA VAL A 197 7.04 -20.92 1.85
C VAL A 197 7.78 -21.41 3.09
N PRO A 198 7.63 -20.73 4.26
CA PRO A 198 8.29 -21.15 5.48
C PRO A 198 7.98 -22.61 5.84
N ALA A 199 9.01 -23.37 6.19
CA ALA A 199 8.86 -24.79 6.54
C ALA A 199 7.82 -25.01 7.66
N GLU A 200 7.75 -24.08 8.62
CA GLU A 200 6.75 -24.12 9.70
C GLU A 200 5.31 -24.02 9.19
N ALA A 201 5.07 -23.17 8.15
CA ALA A 201 3.76 -23.05 7.53
C ALA A 201 3.38 -24.31 6.76
N VAL A 202 4.33 -24.94 6.05
CA VAL A 202 4.13 -26.19 5.34
C VAL A 202 3.81 -27.32 6.33
N GLU A 203 4.55 -27.43 7.44
CA GLU A 203 4.33 -28.45 8.46
C GLU A 203 3.02 -28.22 9.26
N ALA A 204 2.64 -26.96 9.46
CA ALA A 204 1.33 -26.65 10.04
C ALA A 204 0.19 -27.09 9.13
N GLU A 205 0.28 -26.79 7.85
CA GLU A 205 -0.71 -27.23 6.86
C GLU A 205 -0.72 -28.74 6.71
N ARG A 206 0.44 -29.40 6.70
CA ARG A 206 0.55 -30.87 6.65
C ARG A 206 -0.24 -31.53 7.79
N ARG A 207 -0.08 -31.03 9.01
CA ARG A 207 -0.84 -31.55 10.17
C ARG A 207 -2.35 -31.36 10.02
N ILE A 208 -2.76 -30.18 9.56
CA ILE A 208 -4.19 -29.86 9.36
C ILE A 208 -4.80 -30.79 8.30
N VAL A 209 -4.17 -30.93 7.15
CA VAL A 209 -4.72 -31.77 6.07
C VAL A 209 -4.69 -33.26 6.41
N GLU A 210 -3.74 -33.71 7.22
CA GLU A 210 -3.69 -35.08 7.73
C GLU A 210 -4.84 -35.35 8.70
N GLU A 211 -5.08 -34.45 9.66
CA GLU A 211 -6.18 -34.56 10.62
C GLU A 211 -7.54 -34.55 9.91
N ILE A 212 -7.74 -33.62 8.96
CA ILE A 212 -8.96 -33.58 8.14
C ILE A 212 -9.14 -34.90 7.40
N SER A 213 -8.09 -35.46 6.79
CA SER A 213 -8.17 -36.69 6.00
C SER A 213 -8.54 -37.90 6.87
N ARG A 214 -8.00 -37.97 8.09
CA ARG A 214 -8.40 -39.01 9.07
C ARG A 214 -9.85 -38.84 9.51
N GLY A 215 -10.29 -37.61 9.78
CA GLY A 215 -11.68 -37.30 10.13
C GLY A 215 -12.67 -37.65 9.01
N GLU A 216 -12.25 -37.60 7.75
CA GLU A 216 -13.01 -38.06 6.59
C GLU A 216 -13.01 -39.59 6.41
N GLY A 217 -12.36 -40.34 7.30
CA GLY A 217 -12.29 -41.81 7.23
C GLY A 217 -11.39 -42.34 6.13
N LYS A 218 -10.40 -41.56 5.66
CA LYS A 218 -9.44 -42.04 4.65
C LYS A 218 -8.56 -43.15 5.24
N PRO A 219 -8.28 -44.23 4.46
CA PRO A 219 -7.40 -45.29 4.93
C PRO A 219 -5.98 -44.80 5.25
N ASP A 220 -5.38 -45.26 6.33
CA ASP A 220 -4.01 -44.88 6.73
C ASP A 220 -3.00 -45.09 5.61
N ALA A 221 -3.11 -46.17 4.85
CA ALA A 221 -2.22 -46.44 3.70
C ALA A 221 -2.31 -45.40 2.58
N ALA A 222 -3.44 -44.66 2.46
CA ALA A 222 -3.65 -43.62 1.45
C ALA A 222 -3.27 -42.22 1.96
N LEU A 223 -3.16 -42.02 3.28
CA LEU A 223 -2.91 -40.71 3.88
C LEU A 223 -1.68 -39.99 3.30
N PRO A 224 -0.52 -40.61 3.13
CA PRO A 224 0.65 -39.90 2.60
C PRO A 224 0.38 -39.26 1.23
N LYS A 225 -0.27 -40.00 0.32
CA LYS A 225 -0.58 -39.51 -1.03
C LYS A 225 -1.65 -38.41 -1.01
N ILE A 226 -2.64 -38.55 -0.13
CA ILE A 226 -3.71 -37.55 0.02
C ILE A 226 -3.14 -36.24 0.59
N VAL A 227 -2.27 -36.34 1.61
CA VAL A 227 -1.61 -35.19 2.24
C VAL A 227 -0.75 -34.46 1.22
N GLU A 228 0.08 -35.16 0.45
CA GLU A 228 0.88 -34.53 -0.62
C GLU A 228 0.00 -33.83 -1.68
N GLY A 229 -1.11 -34.45 -2.09
CA GLY A 229 -2.05 -33.83 -3.02
C GLY A 229 -2.67 -32.53 -2.45
N ARG A 230 -3.04 -32.53 -1.14
CA ARG A 230 -3.60 -31.36 -0.47
C ARG A 230 -2.56 -30.25 -0.25
N LEU A 231 -1.32 -30.62 0.06
CA LEU A 231 -0.20 -29.67 0.12
C LEU A 231 0.06 -29.04 -1.27
N GLY A 232 -0.07 -29.82 -2.36
CA GLY A 232 -0.02 -29.27 -3.71
C GLY A 232 -1.10 -28.21 -3.95
N ALA A 233 -2.31 -28.41 -3.45
CA ALA A 233 -3.39 -27.41 -3.52
C ALA A 233 -3.08 -26.17 -2.65
N PHE A 234 -2.50 -26.35 -1.48
CA PHE A 234 -2.03 -25.24 -0.64
C PHE A 234 -0.98 -24.40 -1.37
N PHE A 235 0.04 -25.02 -1.96
CA PHE A 235 1.04 -24.27 -2.73
C PHE A 235 0.43 -23.49 -3.91
N LYS A 236 -0.57 -24.05 -4.59
CA LYS A 236 -1.32 -23.33 -5.62
C LYS A 236 -2.09 -22.11 -5.11
N GLN A 237 -2.43 -22.06 -3.82
CA GLN A 237 -3.07 -20.89 -3.24
C GLN A 237 -2.06 -19.80 -2.90
N VAL A 238 -0.89 -20.17 -2.34
CA VAL A 238 0.01 -19.20 -1.73
C VAL A 238 1.26 -18.86 -2.57
N ALA A 239 1.67 -19.70 -3.52
CA ALA A 239 2.88 -19.54 -4.30
C ALA A 239 2.58 -19.20 -5.78
N LEU A 240 3.02 -18.02 -6.22
CA LEU A 240 2.73 -17.48 -7.56
C LEU A 240 3.05 -18.47 -8.68
N LEU A 241 4.23 -19.07 -8.68
CA LEU A 241 4.70 -19.95 -9.75
C LEU A 241 3.89 -21.25 -9.86
N GLU A 242 3.22 -21.66 -8.79
CA GLU A 242 2.36 -22.85 -8.72
C GLU A 242 0.90 -22.54 -9.07
N GLN A 243 0.50 -21.26 -9.13
CA GLN A 243 -0.88 -20.86 -9.40
C GLN A 243 -1.28 -21.15 -10.85
N ASP A 244 -2.53 -21.57 -11.03
CA ASP A 244 -3.12 -21.70 -12.36
C ASP A 244 -3.36 -20.29 -12.94
N TYR A 245 -2.94 -20.06 -14.18
CA TYR A 245 -2.97 -18.75 -14.80
C TYR A 245 -4.41 -18.28 -15.07
N ALA A 246 -4.75 -17.09 -14.66
CA ALA A 246 -6.11 -16.56 -14.72
C ALA A 246 -6.71 -16.48 -16.13
N ARG A 247 -5.87 -16.26 -17.16
CA ARG A 247 -6.32 -16.16 -18.54
C ARG A 247 -6.41 -17.52 -19.24
N ASP A 248 -5.67 -18.52 -18.75
CA ASP A 248 -5.70 -19.90 -19.23
C ASP A 248 -5.36 -20.85 -18.08
N ASN A 249 -6.39 -21.39 -17.43
CA ASN A 249 -6.26 -22.26 -16.27
C ASN A 249 -5.65 -23.64 -16.56
N LYS A 250 -5.31 -23.92 -17.81
CA LYS A 250 -4.56 -25.13 -18.20
C LYS A 250 -3.05 -24.94 -18.03
N LEU A 251 -2.60 -23.72 -17.88
CA LEU A 251 -1.21 -23.35 -17.67
C LEU A 251 -1.00 -22.83 -16.24
N GLN A 252 0.11 -23.19 -15.65
CA GLN A 252 0.60 -22.53 -14.43
C GLN A 252 1.40 -21.29 -14.78
N ILE A 253 1.48 -20.33 -13.86
CA ILE A 253 2.28 -19.10 -14.05
C ILE A 253 3.72 -19.43 -14.44
N LYS A 254 4.34 -20.45 -13.83
CA LYS A 254 5.67 -20.89 -14.21
C LYS A 254 5.77 -21.24 -15.70
N ALA A 255 4.83 -21.99 -16.23
CA ALA A 255 4.84 -22.37 -17.65
C ALA A 255 4.62 -21.16 -18.58
N VAL A 256 3.80 -20.19 -18.16
CA VAL A 256 3.59 -18.94 -18.90
C VAL A 256 4.88 -18.13 -18.99
N LEU A 257 5.60 -18.00 -17.87
CA LEU A 257 6.89 -17.30 -17.81
C LEU A 257 7.97 -17.99 -18.65
N ASP A 258 8.07 -19.33 -18.54
CA ASP A 258 9.03 -20.13 -19.31
C ASP A 258 8.80 -19.98 -20.83
N GLN A 259 7.53 -19.99 -21.28
CA GLN A 259 7.16 -19.80 -22.69
C GLN A 259 7.49 -18.39 -23.20
N ALA A 260 7.37 -17.38 -22.35
CA ALA A 260 7.68 -15.99 -22.66
C ALA A 260 9.18 -15.64 -22.51
N GLY A 261 10.01 -16.57 -22.02
CA GLY A 261 11.40 -16.31 -21.70
C GLY A 261 11.58 -15.27 -20.60
N LEU A 262 10.64 -15.23 -19.65
CA LEU A 262 10.66 -14.32 -18.52
C LEU A 262 11.05 -15.02 -17.22
N SER A 263 11.68 -14.25 -16.34
CA SER A 263 11.95 -14.63 -14.96
C SER A 263 11.42 -13.55 -14.03
N VAL A 264 10.54 -13.91 -13.09
CA VAL A 264 10.09 -13.01 -12.02
C VAL A 264 11.07 -13.11 -10.87
N ASN A 265 11.65 -11.98 -10.46
CA ASN A 265 12.66 -11.89 -9.41
C ASN A 265 12.04 -11.52 -8.05
N GLY A 266 10.82 -10.97 -8.06
CA GLY A 266 10.06 -10.59 -6.88
C GLY A 266 8.82 -9.79 -7.26
N PHE A 267 7.91 -9.67 -6.31
CA PHE A 267 6.73 -8.83 -6.46
C PHE A 267 6.32 -8.21 -5.13
N ALA A 268 5.58 -7.12 -5.20
CA ALA A 268 4.85 -6.55 -4.08
C ALA A 268 3.39 -6.36 -4.49
N ARG A 269 2.47 -6.64 -3.58
CA ARG A 269 1.04 -6.41 -3.74
C ARG A 269 0.48 -5.76 -2.49
N PHE A 270 -0.20 -4.62 -2.68
CA PHE A 270 -0.95 -3.96 -1.62
C PHE A 270 -2.40 -3.84 -2.04
N ARG A 271 -3.28 -4.08 -1.09
CA ARG A 271 -4.70 -3.79 -1.20
C ARG A 271 -5.10 -2.92 -0.03
N VAL A 272 -5.78 -1.81 -0.30
CA VAL A 272 -6.28 -0.91 0.73
C VAL A 272 -7.23 -1.66 1.66
N GLY A 273 -7.02 -1.49 2.97
CA GLY A 273 -7.88 -2.07 4.00
C GLY A 273 -7.64 -3.56 4.31
N SER A 274 -6.54 -4.17 3.75
CA SER A 274 -6.16 -5.56 4.05
C SER A 274 -5.03 -5.65 5.06
#